data_f40d118c6f702c1bd30d7d8fc50ccf4d
#
_entry.id   f40d118c6f702c1bd30d7d8fc50ccf4d
#
_cell.length_a   1.000
_cell.length_b   1.000
_cell.length_c   1.000
_cell.angle_alpha   90.00
_cell.angle_beta   90.00
_cell.angle_gamma   90.00
#
_symmetry.space_group_name_H-M   'P 1'
#
loop_
_entity.id
_entity.type
_entity.pdbx_description
1 polymer ?
#
loop_
_entity_poly.entity_id
_entity_poly.type
_entity_poly.pdbx_seq_one_letter_code
_entity_poly.pdbx_strand_id
1 'polypeptide(L)'
;MKYNTQNAKIKSITEKTLIVGIDVGSETHFARAFDWRNYEYSKKPLEFSNTEAGFMTLKAWMADFAEKYGKNVVIPGMEPTGHYWFNLGAYLQDNGMKPVHVNPHHVKKSKELDDNNPNKNDRKDPKTIAALVNEGRFSYPYIPTGIYAEIRSLSNLRLQTQEEITRIKNRIARWFSIYFPEIKDVYRNPDSVSGLMILKEAPLPQAVSYTHLTLP
;
A
#
# COMPACT_ATOMS: atom_id res chain seq x y z
N MET A 1 -27.16 -11.52 -0.78
CA MET A 1 -27.00 -10.37 0.11
C MET A 1 -25.93 -9.33 -0.31
N LYS A 2 -25.07 -9.58 -1.31
CA LYS A 2 -24.04 -8.60 -1.75
C LYS A 2 -24.57 -7.39 -2.54
N TYR A 3 -25.71 -7.51 -3.20
CA TYR A 3 -26.30 -6.41 -4.02
C TYR A 3 -26.85 -5.23 -3.18
N ASN A 4 -27.12 -5.45 -1.91
CA ASN A 4 -27.73 -4.41 -1.06
C ASN A 4 -26.73 -3.39 -0.52
N THR A 5 -25.43 -3.73 -0.49
CA THR A 5 -24.39 -2.85 0.07
C THR A 5 -23.97 -1.73 -0.88
N GLN A 6 -23.89 -1.97 -2.18
CA GLN A 6 -23.54 -0.94 -3.15
C GLN A 6 -24.67 0.08 -3.32
N ASN A 7 -25.90 -0.39 -3.43
CA ASN A 7 -27.08 0.49 -3.48
C ASN A 7 -27.24 1.36 -2.23
N ALA A 8 -26.92 0.82 -1.04
CA ALA A 8 -26.92 1.59 0.19
C ALA A 8 -25.85 2.71 0.18
N LYS A 9 -24.67 2.42 -0.36
CA LYS A 9 -23.61 3.43 -0.53
C LYS A 9 -24.01 4.51 -1.52
N ILE A 10 -24.58 4.15 -2.66
CA ILE A 10 -25.09 5.13 -3.64
C ILE A 10 -26.18 5.99 -3.03
N LYS A 11 -27.11 5.42 -2.26
CA LYS A 11 -28.17 6.18 -1.57
C LYS A 11 -27.63 7.17 -0.54
N SER A 12 -26.48 6.90 0.07
CA SER A 12 -25.84 7.80 1.04
C SER A 12 -25.16 9.01 0.39
N ILE A 13 -24.94 8.96 -0.92
CA ILE A 13 -24.37 10.05 -1.72
C ILE A 13 -25.51 10.88 -2.27
N THR A 14 -25.62 12.11 -1.78
CA THR A 14 -26.73 13.02 -2.11
C THR A 14 -26.20 14.35 -2.64
N GLU A 15 -27.10 15.26 -3.01
CA GLU A 15 -26.73 16.63 -3.41
C GLU A 15 -25.93 17.40 -2.35
N LYS A 16 -26.04 17.00 -1.07
CA LYS A 16 -25.27 17.56 0.05
C LYS A 16 -23.91 16.93 0.27
N THR A 17 -23.51 16.01 -0.62
CA THR A 17 -22.23 15.32 -0.52
C THR A 17 -21.19 15.99 -1.41
N LEU A 18 -20.03 16.27 -0.84
CA LEU A 18 -18.79 16.61 -1.56
C LEU A 18 -17.94 15.37 -1.65
N ILE A 19 -17.58 14.96 -2.84
CA ILE A 19 -16.67 13.85 -3.08
C ILE A 19 -15.30 14.43 -3.45
N VAL A 20 -14.28 13.97 -2.75
CA VAL A 20 -12.90 14.38 -3.01
C VAL A 20 -12.10 13.15 -3.41
N GLY A 21 -11.77 13.05 -4.70
CA GLY A 21 -10.82 12.04 -5.17
C GLY A 21 -9.40 12.47 -4.86
N ILE A 22 -8.62 11.56 -4.30
CA ILE A 22 -7.24 11.83 -3.88
C ILE A 22 -6.34 10.76 -4.48
N ASP A 23 -5.39 11.17 -5.29
CA ASP A 23 -4.27 10.35 -5.74
C ASP A 23 -3.12 10.48 -4.75
N VAL A 24 -2.66 9.34 -4.23
CA VAL A 24 -1.71 9.29 -3.13
C VAL A 24 -0.33 8.91 -3.64
N GLY A 25 0.60 9.87 -3.56
CA GLY A 25 2.02 9.65 -3.84
C GLY A 25 2.87 9.50 -2.57
N SER A 26 4.15 9.24 -2.73
CA SER A 26 5.09 9.12 -1.61
C SER A 26 5.35 10.45 -0.91
N GLU A 27 5.53 11.52 -1.67
CA GLU A 27 5.86 12.85 -1.17
C GLU A 27 4.75 13.87 -1.41
N THR A 28 4.04 13.72 -2.52
CA THR A 28 3.03 14.67 -2.99
C THR A 28 1.75 13.93 -3.36
N HIS A 29 0.63 14.52 -2.99
CA HIS A 29 -0.71 14.04 -3.28
C HIS A 29 -1.45 15.04 -4.17
N PHE A 30 -2.42 14.54 -4.94
CA PHE A 30 -3.29 15.37 -5.77
C PHE A 30 -4.76 15.13 -5.41
N ALA A 31 -5.54 16.20 -5.25
CA ALA A 31 -6.95 16.12 -4.93
C ALA A 31 -7.81 16.93 -5.90
N ARG A 32 -9.02 16.42 -6.18
CA ARG A 32 -10.06 17.12 -6.95
C ARG A 32 -11.42 16.95 -6.27
N ALA A 33 -12.28 17.95 -6.38
CA ALA A 33 -13.57 18.01 -5.73
C ALA A 33 -14.72 17.89 -6.74
N PHE A 34 -15.71 17.05 -6.40
CA PHE A 34 -16.85 16.73 -7.26
C PHE A 34 -18.16 16.73 -6.48
N ASP A 35 -19.26 16.90 -7.20
CA ASP A 35 -20.58 16.64 -6.66
C ASP A 35 -21.03 15.17 -6.89
N TRP A 36 -22.22 14.85 -6.42
CA TRP A 36 -22.85 13.53 -6.55
C TRP A 36 -23.17 13.12 -8.01
N ARG A 37 -23.09 14.04 -8.99
CA ARG A 37 -23.25 13.80 -10.42
C ARG A 37 -21.94 13.72 -11.20
N ASN A 38 -20.81 13.68 -10.51
CA ASN A 38 -19.46 13.81 -11.08
C ASN A 38 -19.17 15.18 -11.73
N TYR A 39 -19.94 16.23 -11.36
CA TYR A 39 -19.60 17.58 -11.78
C TYR A 39 -18.41 18.09 -10.97
N GLU A 40 -17.36 18.49 -11.65
CA GLU A 40 -16.11 18.95 -11.02
C GLU A 40 -16.22 20.41 -10.56
N TYR A 41 -15.93 20.65 -9.28
CA TYR A 41 -15.87 21.98 -8.69
C TYR A 41 -14.47 22.59 -8.78
N SER A 42 -13.43 21.77 -8.77
CA SER A 42 -12.04 22.21 -8.81
C SER A 42 -11.59 22.48 -10.25
N LYS A 43 -11.18 23.71 -10.56
CA LYS A 43 -10.63 24.07 -11.88
C LYS A 43 -9.27 23.41 -12.12
N LYS A 44 -8.49 23.22 -11.04
CA LYS A 44 -7.18 22.59 -11.03
C LYS A 44 -7.09 21.62 -9.86
N PRO A 45 -6.31 20.54 -9.95
CA PRO A 45 -6.06 19.70 -8.80
C PRO A 45 -5.36 20.50 -7.70
N LEU A 46 -5.73 20.25 -6.44
CA LEU A 46 -4.93 20.67 -5.31
C LEU A 46 -3.73 19.74 -5.22
N GLU A 47 -2.54 20.30 -5.19
CA GLU A 47 -1.29 19.62 -4.90
C GLU A 47 -0.91 19.89 -3.45
N PHE A 48 -0.61 18.85 -2.67
CA PHE A 48 -0.23 18.98 -1.27
C PHE A 48 0.76 17.89 -0.84
N SER A 49 1.61 18.21 0.11
CA SER A 49 2.67 17.32 0.60
C SER A 49 2.14 16.25 1.54
N ASN A 50 2.85 15.10 1.62
CA ASN A 50 2.59 14.02 2.59
C ASN A 50 3.13 14.42 3.98
N THR A 51 2.68 15.56 4.50
CA THR A 51 3.05 16.14 5.79
C THR A 51 1.80 16.67 6.48
N GLU A 52 1.88 16.90 7.78
CA GLU A 52 0.77 17.48 8.55
C GLU A 52 0.31 18.84 7.96
N ALA A 53 1.25 19.70 7.57
CA ALA A 53 0.94 20.98 6.92
C ALA A 53 0.17 20.80 5.60
N GLY A 54 0.56 19.80 4.79
CA GLY A 54 -0.15 19.45 3.57
C GLY A 54 -1.57 18.93 3.86
N PHE A 55 -1.74 18.12 4.89
CA PHE A 55 -3.05 17.61 5.30
C PHE A 55 -3.97 18.71 5.85
N MET A 56 -3.41 19.68 6.57
CA MET A 56 -4.14 20.88 7.01
C MET A 56 -4.61 21.70 5.79
N THR A 57 -3.77 21.85 4.78
CA THR A 57 -4.11 22.51 3.52
C THR A 57 -5.27 21.79 2.81
N LEU A 58 -5.22 20.46 2.71
CA LEU A 58 -6.32 19.67 2.16
C LEU A 58 -7.61 19.87 2.96
N LYS A 59 -7.54 19.82 4.29
CA LYS A 59 -8.71 19.98 5.16
C LYS A 59 -9.37 21.34 4.97
N ALA A 60 -8.58 22.43 4.97
CA ALA A 60 -9.06 23.79 4.74
C ALA A 60 -9.70 23.90 3.34
N TRP A 61 -9.06 23.36 2.32
CA TRP A 61 -9.58 23.36 0.95
C TRP A 61 -10.90 22.60 0.81
N MET A 62 -11.03 21.44 1.46
CA MET A 62 -12.30 20.70 1.50
C MET A 62 -13.41 21.48 2.21
N ALA A 63 -13.10 22.16 3.32
CA ALA A 63 -14.04 22.99 4.07
C ALA A 63 -14.53 24.16 3.22
N ASP A 64 -13.65 24.85 2.52
CA ASP A 64 -13.96 25.93 1.59
C ASP A 64 -14.97 25.50 0.51
N PHE A 65 -14.73 24.33 -0.11
CA PHE A 65 -15.67 23.80 -1.11
C PHE A 65 -17.00 23.38 -0.48
N ALA A 66 -16.96 22.77 0.71
CA ALA A 66 -18.16 22.36 1.41
C ALA A 66 -19.05 23.56 1.75
N GLU A 67 -18.47 24.64 2.26
CA GLU A 67 -19.18 25.89 2.57
C GLU A 67 -19.72 26.55 1.30
N LYS A 68 -18.86 26.75 0.30
CA LYS A 68 -19.20 27.43 -0.96
C LYS A 68 -20.36 26.78 -1.71
N TYR A 69 -20.45 25.45 -1.67
CA TYR A 69 -21.45 24.68 -2.41
C TYR A 69 -22.54 24.07 -1.50
N GLY A 70 -22.61 24.48 -0.23
CA GLY A 70 -23.62 24.03 0.73
C GLY A 70 -23.60 22.54 0.99
N LYS A 71 -22.40 21.94 1.07
CA LYS A 71 -22.19 20.53 1.33
C LYS A 71 -21.99 20.29 2.83
N ASN A 72 -22.67 19.30 3.39
CA ASN A 72 -22.54 18.95 4.81
C ASN A 72 -21.91 17.58 5.05
N VAL A 73 -21.66 16.83 3.99
CA VAL A 73 -20.95 15.54 4.04
C VAL A 73 -19.77 15.58 3.07
N VAL A 74 -18.58 15.26 3.55
CA VAL A 74 -17.38 15.14 2.73
C VAL A 74 -16.92 13.69 2.73
N ILE A 75 -16.73 13.13 1.55
CA ILE A 75 -16.21 11.76 1.35
C ILE A 75 -14.86 11.83 0.64
N PRO A 76 -13.74 11.77 1.38
CA PRO A 76 -12.42 11.65 0.77
C PRO A 76 -12.22 10.20 0.28
N GLY A 77 -12.07 10.03 -1.02
CA GLY A 77 -11.78 8.75 -1.67
C GLY A 77 -10.33 8.69 -2.12
N MET A 78 -9.66 7.57 -1.88
CA MET A 78 -8.28 7.38 -2.28
C MET A 78 -8.02 5.96 -2.80
N GLU A 79 -7.02 5.83 -3.66
CA GLU A 79 -6.48 4.54 -4.06
C GLU A 79 -5.40 4.13 -3.05
N PRO A 80 -5.48 2.94 -2.41
CA PRO A 80 -4.50 2.50 -1.43
C PRO A 80 -3.21 2.00 -2.11
N THR A 81 -2.38 2.90 -2.58
CA THR A 81 -1.08 2.56 -3.16
C THR A 81 -0.04 2.36 -2.05
N GLY A 82 0.41 1.12 -1.88
CA GLY A 82 1.40 0.76 -0.86
C GLY A 82 0.99 1.19 0.55
N HIS A 83 1.90 1.89 1.23
CA HIS A 83 1.71 2.38 2.60
C HIS A 83 1.55 3.92 2.69
N TYR A 84 1.68 4.63 1.59
CA TYR A 84 1.71 6.10 1.57
C TYR A 84 0.40 6.76 2.03
N TRP A 85 -0.72 6.05 1.93
CA TRP A 85 -2.03 6.54 2.35
C TRP A 85 -2.26 6.51 3.87
N PHE A 86 -1.44 5.76 4.65
CA PHE A 86 -1.67 5.56 6.08
C PHE A 86 -1.69 6.88 6.87
N ASN A 87 -0.71 7.77 6.66
CA ASN A 87 -0.61 9.03 7.37
C ASN A 87 -1.82 9.93 7.07
N LEU A 88 -2.16 10.09 5.79
CA LEU A 88 -3.33 10.85 5.38
C LEU A 88 -4.63 10.23 5.91
N GLY A 89 -4.76 8.91 5.82
CA GLY A 89 -5.93 8.18 6.30
C GLY A 89 -6.15 8.34 7.80
N ALA A 90 -5.09 8.23 8.60
CA ALA A 90 -5.13 8.46 10.04
C ALA A 90 -5.52 9.92 10.35
N TYR A 91 -4.86 10.90 9.72
CA TYR A 91 -5.18 12.31 9.90
C TYR A 91 -6.66 12.63 9.60
N LEU A 92 -7.20 12.09 8.51
CA LEU A 92 -8.59 12.30 8.15
C LEU A 92 -9.54 11.69 9.20
N GLN A 93 -9.25 10.49 9.71
CA GLN A 93 -10.07 9.85 10.76
C GLN A 93 -10.00 10.61 12.08
N ASP A 94 -8.82 11.06 12.51
CA ASP A 94 -8.64 11.85 13.73
C ASP A 94 -9.38 13.20 13.67
N ASN A 95 -9.59 13.71 12.45
CA ASN A 95 -10.41 14.91 12.18
C ASN A 95 -11.89 14.60 11.89
N GLY A 96 -12.39 13.42 12.25
CA GLY A 96 -13.80 13.04 12.16
C GLY A 96 -14.31 12.73 10.75
N MET A 97 -13.44 12.66 9.76
CA MET A 97 -13.78 12.29 8.39
C MET A 97 -13.72 10.76 8.20
N LYS A 98 -14.49 10.25 7.25
CA LYS A 98 -14.51 8.82 6.92
C LYS A 98 -13.91 8.60 5.54
N PRO A 99 -12.57 8.46 5.44
CA PRO A 99 -11.94 8.16 4.15
C PRO A 99 -12.42 6.81 3.61
N VAL A 100 -12.51 6.72 2.29
CA VAL A 100 -12.90 5.49 1.60
C VAL A 100 -11.83 5.07 0.61
N HIS A 101 -11.69 3.76 0.38
CA HIS A 101 -10.75 3.19 -0.56
C HIS A 101 -11.47 2.68 -1.80
N VAL A 102 -10.96 3.04 -2.96
CA VAL A 102 -11.30 2.42 -4.24
C VAL A 102 -10.32 1.31 -4.58
N ASN A 103 -10.80 0.28 -5.27
CA ASN A 103 -9.93 -0.83 -5.68
C ASN A 103 -9.00 -0.39 -6.82
N PRO A 104 -7.65 -0.55 -6.68
CA PRO A 104 -6.69 -0.18 -7.74
C PRO A 104 -6.98 -0.82 -9.09
N HIS A 105 -7.50 -2.06 -9.09
CA HIS A 105 -7.89 -2.73 -10.32
C HIS A 105 -9.05 -2.04 -11.04
N HIS A 106 -10.02 -1.51 -10.29
CA HIS A 106 -11.12 -0.71 -10.87
C HIS A 106 -10.61 0.62 -11.41
N VAL A 107 -9.71 1.29 -10.68
CA VAL A 107 -9.08 2.54 -11.14
C VAL A 107 -8.36 2.32 -12.47
N LYS A 108 -7.52 1.27 -12.56
CA LYS A 108 -6.83 0.92 -13.79
C LYS A 108 -7.80 0.66 -14.96
N LYS A 109 -8.83 -0.17 -14.74
CA LYS A 109 -9.82 -0.46 -15.79
C LYS A 109 -10.64 0.75 -16.23
N SER A 110 -11.03 1.62 -15.29
CA SER A 110 -11.77 2.85 -15.62
C SER A 110 -10.92 3.80 -16.46
N LYS A 111 -9.61 3.91 -16.17
CA LYS A 111 -8.69 4.70 -17.00
C LYS A 111 -8.56 4.15 -18.42
N GLU A 112 -8.49 2.84 -18.58
CA GLU A 112 -8.42 2.19 -19.90
C GLU A 112 -9.68 2.45 -20.73
N LEU A 113 -10.84 2.66 -20.08
CA LEU A 113 -12.11 2.97 -20.76
C LEU A 113 -12.24 4.46 -21.13
N ASP A 114 -11.68 5.35 -20.31
CA ASP A 114 -11.81 6.79 -20.48
C ASP A 114 -10.78 7.40 -21.44
N ASP A 115 -9.62 6.77 -21.62
CA ASP A 115 -8.53 7.26 -22.47
C ASP A 115 -8.02 6.15 -23.40
N ASN A 116 -8.20 6.34 -24.71
CA ASN A 116 -7.46 5.59 -25.74
C ASN A 116 -5.94 5.92 -25.74
N ASN A 117 -5.44 6.73 -24.79
CA ASN A 117 -4.07 7.17 -24.70
C ASN A 117 -3.45 6.68 -23.38
N PRO A 118 -2.44 5.79 -23.42
CA PRO A 118 -1.84 5.17 -22.23
C PRO A 118 -0.91 6.13 -21.43
N ASN A 119 -0.91 7.43 -21.72
CA ASN A 119 -0.07 8.38 -21.01
C ASN A 119 -0.51 8.52 -19.56
N LYS A 120 0.36 8.05 -18.66
CA LYS A 120 0.26 8.21 -17.21
C LYS A 120 0.18 9.70 -16.87
N ASN A 121 -0.98 10.15 -16.41
CA ASN A 121 -1.18 11.53 -16.02
C ASN A 121 -1.79 11.55 -14.60
N ASP A 122 -0.92 11.66 -13.60
CA ASP A 122 -1.27 11.64 -12.17
C ASP A 122 -2.33 12.72 -11.81
N ARG A 123 -2.50 13.73 -12.65
CA ARG A 123 -3.54 14.77 -12.50
C ARG A 123 -4.95 14.30 -12.87
N LYS A 124 -5.11 13.17 -13.57
CA LYS A 124 -6.41 12.60 -13.95
C LYS A 124 -6.92 11.57 -12.95
N ASP A 125 -6.03 10.97 -12.17
CA ASP A 125 -6.33 9.90 -11.25
C ASP A 125 -7.38 10.26 -10.18
N PRO A 126 -7.34 11.46 -9.56
CA PRO A 126 -8.36 11.89 -8.62
C PRO A 126 -9.78 11.92 -9.20
N LYS A 127 -9.94 12.20 -10.48
CA LYS A 127 -11.25 12.19 -11.17
C LYS A 127 -11.82 10.78 -11.24
N THR A 128 -11.03 9.83 -11.67
CA THR A 128 -11.44 8.41 -11.76
C THR A 128 -11.79 7.86 -10.38
N ILE A 129 -11.00 8.22 -9.35
CA ILE A 129 -11.26 7.84 -7.97
C ILE A 129 -12.62 8.39 -7.51
N ALA A 130 -12.90 9.66 -7.75
CA ALA A 130 -14.16 10.28 -7.39
C ALA A 130 -15.37 9.64 -8.11
N ALA A 131 -15.23 9.30 -9.39
CA ALA A 131 -16.27 8.61 -10.15
C ALA A 131 -16.59 7.23 -9.55
N LEU A 132 -15.59 6.45 -9.19
CA LEU A 132 -15.77 5.15 -8.52
C LEU A 132 -16.44 5.29 -7.14
N VAL A 133 -16.13 6.36 -6.39
CA VAL A 133 -16.82 6.66 -5.13
C VAL A 133 -18.30 6.95 -5.40
N ASN A 134 -18.63 7.77 -6.40
CA ASN A 134 -20.00 8.08 -6.80
C ASN A 134 -20.80 6.83 -7.20
N GLU A 135 -20.15 5.87 -7.83
CA GLU A 135 -20.75 4.57 -8.20
C GLU A 135 -20.90 3.61 -7.00
N GLY A 136 -20.51 4.01 -5.78
CA GLY A 136 -20.55 3.15 -4.60
C GLY A 136 -19.51 2.04 -4.61
N ARG A 137 -18.51 2.10 -5.48
CA ARG A 137 -17.43 1.11 -5.66
C ARG A 137 -16.26 1.39 -4.73
N PHE A 138 -16.54 1.54 -3.45
CA PHE A 138 -15.54 1.82 -2.43
C PHE A 138 -15.70 0.92 -1.21
N SER A 139 -14.69 0.87 -0.37
CA SER A 139 -14.71 0.23 0.95
C SER A 139 -14.21 1.21 2.02
N TYR A 140 -14.64 0.99 3.27
CA TYR A 140 -14.08 1.71 4.40
C TYR A 140 -12.80 1.00 4.84
N PRO A 141 -11.64 1.69 4.87
CA PRO A 141 -10.41 1.09 5.35
C PRO A 141 -10.51 0.81 6.85
N TYR A 142 -9.99 -0.35 7.25
CA TYR A 142 -9.70 -0.59 8.64
C TYR A 142 -8.28 -0.11 8.95
N ILE A 143 -8.18 0.96 9.72
CA ILE A 143 -6.89 1.47 10.23
C ILE A 143 -6.80 1.00 11.68
N PRO A 144 -5.96 0.00 11.98
CA PRO A 144 -5.80 -0.48 13.33
C PRO A 144 -5.13 0.59 14.20
N THR A 145 -5.59 0.73 15.43
CA THR A 145 -5.04 1.64 16.43
C THR A 145 -4.55 0.88 17.66
N GLY A 146 -3.68 1.52 18.46
CA GLY A 146 -3.14 0.92 19.68
C GLY A 146 -2.44 -0.42 19.43
N ILE A 147 -2.68 -1.40 20.31
CA ILE A 147 -2.03 -2.71 20.25
C ILE A 147 -2.24 -3.46 18.93
N TYR A 148 -3.37 -3.25 18.24
CA TYR A 148 -3.64 -3.89 16.95
C TYR A 148 -2.77 -3.32 15.83
N ALA A 149 -2.39 -2.04 15.89
CA ALA A 149 -1.45 -1.44 14.96
C ALA A 149 -0.04 -2.04 15.15
N GLU A 150 0.38 -2.21 16.41
CA GLU A 150 1.65 -2.83 16.76
C GLU A 150 1.72 -4.29 16.31
N ILE A 151 0.68 -5.09 16.61
CA ILE A 151 0.59 -6.49 16.18
C ILE A 151 0.66 -6.59 14.65
N ARG A 152 -0.02 -5.72 13.92
CA ARG A 152 0.04 -5.71 12.45
C ARG A 152 1.46 -5.42 11.95
N SER A 153 2.12 -4.41 12.52
CA SER A 153 3.49 -4.03 12.14
C SER A 153 4.49 -5.15 12.44
N LEU A 154 4.40 -5.76 13.61
CA LEU A 154 5.26 -6.88 14.01
C LEU A 154 5.00 -8.13 13.17
N SER A 155 3.74 -8.42 12.83
CA SER A 155 3.39 -9.54 11.95
C SER A 155 3.96 -9.36 10.55
N ASN A 156 3.89 -8.15 10.00
CA ASN A 156 4.47 -7.85 8.69
C ASN A 156 6.01 -7.96 8.73
N LEU A 157 6.65 -7.43 9.77
CA LEU A 157 8.10 -7.56 9.95
C LEU A 157 8.52 -9.03 10.05
N ARG A 158 7.78 -9.84 10.82
CA ARG A 158 8.02 -11.28 10.93
C ARG A 158 7.94 -11.98 9.57
N LEU A 159 6.93 -11.67 8.76
CA LEU A 159 6.78 -12.24 7.42
C LEU A 159 7.95 -11.86 6.51
N GLN A 160 8.35 -10.59 6.48
CA GLN A 160 9.50 -10.10 5.71
C GLN A 160 10.79 -10.82 6.13
N THR A 161 11.05 -10.91 7.44
CA THR A 161 12.22 -11.61 7.96
C THR A 161 12.22 -13.09 7.58
N GLN A 162 11.06 -13.75 7.63
CA GLN A 162 10.93 -15.15 7.22
C GLN A 162 11.22 -15.36 5.72
N GLU A 163 10.77 -14.44 4.88
CA GLU A 163 11.10 -14.46 3.44
C GLU A 163 12.59 -14.25 3.19
N GLU A 164 13.23 -13.33 3.91
CA GLU A 164 14.67 -13.10 3.81
C GLU A 164 15.47 -14.33 4.24
N ILE A 165 15.10 -14.97 5.36
CA ILE A 165 15.71 -16.23 5.79
C ILE A 165 15.59 -17.29 4.69
N THR A 166 14.42 -17.43 4.07
CA THR A 166 14.19 -18.37 2.99
C THR A 166 15.07 -18.07 1.77
N ARG A 167 15.22 -16.81 1.40
CA ARG A 167 16.13 -16.39 0.31
C ARG A 167 17.58 -16.73 0.61
N ILE A 168 18.04 -16.50 1.85
CA ILE A 168 19.41 -16.83 2.28
C ILE A 168 19.62 -18.34 2.25
N LYS A 169 18.69 -19.12 2.79
CA LYS A 169 18.76 -20.59 2.75
C LYS A 169 18.87 -21.13 1.33
N ASN A 170 18.08 -20.59 0.40
CA ASN A 170 18.14 -20.98 -1.01
C ASN A 170 19.49 -20.61 -1.65
N ARG A 171 20.08 -19.46 -1.28
CA ARG A 171 21.43 -19.08 -1.74
C ARG A 171 22.49 -20.04 -1.22
N ILE A 172 22.43 -20.43 0.04
CA ILE A 172 23.34 -21.39 0.67
C ILE A 172 23.19 -22.76 0.00
N ALA A 173 21.97 -23.25 -0.20
CA ALA A 173 21.72 -24.51 -0.87
C ALA A 173 22.27 -24.52 -2.31
N ARG A 174 22.08 -23.41 -3.04
CA ARG A 174 22.66 -23.25 -4.39
C ARG A 174 24.17 -23.23 -4.33
N TRP A 175 24.79 -22.53 -3.37
CA TRP A 175 26.25 -22.48 -3.22
C TRP A 175 26.83 -23.86 -2.98
N PHE A 176 26.25 -24.64 -2.06
CA PHE A 176 26.67 -26.03 -1.83
C PHE A 176 26.52 -26.89 -3.09
N SER A 177 25.44 -26.75 -3.84
CA SER A 177 25.24 -27.53 -5.06
C SER A 177 26.27 -27.24 -6.14
N ILE A 178 26.90 -26.08 -6.15
CA ILE A 178 27.89 -25.67 -7.14
C ILE A 178 29.32 -26.02 -6.67
N TYR A 179 29.63 -25.71 -5.41
CA TYR A 179 31.04 -25.73 -4.94
C TYR A 179 31.33 -26.84 -3.95
N PHE A 180 30.33 -27.45 -3.33
CA PHE A 180 30.50 -28.51 -2.34
C PHE A 180 29.32 -29.49 -2.34
N PRO A 181 29.01 -30.16 -3.46
CA PRO A 181 27.84 -31.02 -3.60
C PRO A 181 27.86 -32.23 -2.63
N GLU A 182 29.06 -32.73 -2.30
CA GLU A 182 29.26 -33.90 -1.44
C GLU A 182 28.89 -33.62 0.02
N ILE A 183 28.71 -32.37 0.43
CA ILE A 183 28.40 -32.04 1.81
C ILE A 183 27.08 -32.68 2.26
N LYS A 184 26.15 -32.91 1.33
CA LYS A 184 24.84 -33.53 1.63
C LYS A 184 24.93 -34.99 2.01
N ASP A 185 25.98 -35.68 1.56
CA ASP A 185 26.24 -37.09 1.85
C ASP A 185 26.75 -37.25 3.30
N VAL A 186 27.48 -36.23 3.78
CA VAL A 186 28.09 -36.23 5.10
C VAL A 186 27.20 -35.46 6.11
N TYR A 187 26.54 -34.41 5.67
CA TYR A 187 25.77 -33.55 6.54
C TYR A 187 24.37 -33.25 5.97
N ARG A 188 23.36 -33.84 6.60
CA ARG A 188 21.96 -33.85 6.11
C ARG A 188 21.30 -32.47 6.02
N ASN A 189 21.65 -31.57 6.95
CA ASN A 189 21.03 -30.25 7.06
C ASN A 189 22.11 -29.13 7.01
N PRO A 190 22.70 -28.83 5.86
CA PRO A 190 23.78 -27.87 5.75
C PRO A 190 23.36 -26.42 6.05
N ASP A 191 22.05 -26.11 6.04
CA ASP A 191 21.49 -24.81 6.43
C ASP A 191 21.15 -24.69 7.92
N SER A 192 21.50 -25.71 8.73
CA SER A 192 21.40 -25.66 10.19
C SER A 192 22.52 -24.82 10.82
N VAL A 193 22.37 -24.46 12.09
CA VAL A 193 23.42 -23.71 12.83
C VAL A 193 24.79 -24.40 12.73
N SER A 194 24.85 -25.70 12.94
CA SER A 194 26.09 -26.48 12.82
C SER A 194 26.64 -26.51 11.39
N GLY A 195 25.75 -26.63 10.37
CA GLY A 195 26.15 -26.55 8.96
C GLY A 195 26.70 -25.18 8.59
N LEU A 196 26.12 -24.11 9.13
CA LEU A 196 26.63 -22.75 8.94
C LEU A 196 27.99 -22.54 9.63
N MET A 197 28.23 -23.17 10.78
CA MET A 197 29.53 -23.14 11.43
C MET A 197 30.60 -23.86 10.58
N ILE A 198 30.25 -25.02 10.03
CA ILE A 198 31.13 -25.73 9.09
C ILE A 198 31.45 -24.86 7.87
N LEU A 199 30.42 -24.24 7.27
CA LEU A 199 30.59 -23.35 6.13
C LEU A 199 31.49 -22.15 6.44
N LYS A 200 31.44 -21.63 7.66
CA LYS A 200 32.30 -20.53 8.11
C LYS A 200 33.77 -20.93 8.20
N GLU A 201 34.07 -22.12 8.74
CA GLU A 201 35.41 -22.59 9.00
C GLU A 201 36.02 -23.28 7.76
N ALA A 202 35.22 -24.03 7.01
CA ALA A 202 35.64 -24.82 5.85
C ALA A 202 34.66 -24.64 4.67
N PRO A 203 34.71 -23.49 3.98
CA PRO A 203 33.74 -23.15 2.93
C PRO A 203 33.87 -24.02 1.67
N LEU A 204 35.01 -24.68 1.44
CA LEU A 204 35.28 -25.49 0.27
C LEU A 204 35.78 -26.90 0.67
N PRO A 205 35.61 -27.94 -0.19
CA PRO A 205 36.08 -29.28 0.08
C PRO A 205 37.57 -29.34 0.43
N GLN A 206 38.38 -28.53 -0.22
CA GLN A 206 39.83 -28.47 0.05
C GLN A 206 40.15 -28.00 1.48
N ALA A 207 39.36 -27.09 2.04
CA ALA A 207 39.53 -26.60 3.42
C ALA A 207 39.31 -27.74 4.43
N VAL A 208 38.37 -28.66 4.16
CA VAL A 208 38.10 -29.84 4.98
C VAL A 208 39.28 -30.81 4.95
N SER A 209 39.86 -31.06 3.78
CA SER A 209 41.03 -31.97 3.66
C SER A 209 42.27 -31.42 4.35
N TYR A 210 42.44 -30.10 4.43
CA TYR A 210 43.58 -29.49 5.16
C TYR A 210 43.45 -29.66 6.68
N THR A 211 42.23 -29.64 7.25
CA THR A 211 42.04 -29.81 8.71
C THR A 211 42.38 -31.23 9.17
N HIS A 212 42.30 -32.24 8.29
CA HIS A 212 42.71 -33.60 8.62
C HIS A 212 44.23 -33.81 8.61
N LEU A 213 44.99 -32.93 7.97
CA LEU A 213 46.45 -33.01 7.90
C LEU A 213 47.18 -32.29 9.05
N THR A 214 46.43 -31.53 9.86
CA THR A 214 47.01 -30.71 10.95
C THR A 214 46.64 -31.18 12.36
N LEU A 215 45.99 -32.34 12.50
CA LEU A 215 45.79 -32.96 13.80
C LEU A 215 47.03 -33.82 14.15
N PRO A 216 47.69 -33.55 15.28
CA PRO A 216 48.87 -34.33 15.72
C PRO A 216 48.55 -35.76 16.08
#